data_1676da087468aa2f729bee6400962178
#
_entry.id   1676da087468aa2f729bee6400962178
#
_cell.length_a   1.000
_cell.length_b   1.000
_cell.length_c   1.000
_cell.angle_alpha   90.00
_cell.angle_beta   90.00
_cell.angle_gamma   90.00
#
_symmetry.space_group_name_H-M   'P 1'
#
loop_
_entity.id
_entity.type
_entity.pdbx_description
1 polymer ?
#
loop_
_entity_poly.entity_id
_entity_poly.type
_entity_poly.pdbx_seq_one_letter_code
_entity_poly.pdbx_strand_id
1 'polypeptide(L)'
;EFRKYLSERYTPEIAKDAKLRKIDIRHGKRNKAWIKNVVGIGLSYAFLEPLESTGLMTTHENILLLCDTLEKRQGFYARMDVDAFNYGCDNMIEAMKCFVAIHYALSQRDDNQYWKDCTNIDFDIDPLWRHSTRVAHANTVVLLEGLDSAFYNLEQHSGSIYIAAGQGYRPFAEGSYKERLAAMSEEDRAEEEETLADIHAKYQQDRKVMMDWVDKLPSHYEYLRDNIYDLQ
;
A
#
# COMPACT_ATOMS: atom_id res chain seq x y z
N GLU A 1 20.65 19.20 -4.55
CA GLU A 1 20.61 18.00 -3.71
C GLU A 1 20.97 16.74 -4.50
N PHE A 2 20.27 16.39 -5.58
CA PHE A 2 20.49 15.15 -6.32
C PHE A 2 21.91 15.02 -6.89
N ARG A 3 22.53 16.10 -7.40
CA ARG A 3 23.93 16.07 -7.83
C ARG A 3 24.91 15.85 -6.66
N LYS A 4 24.61 16.39 -5.49
CA LYS A 4 25.39 16.15 -4.27
C LYS A 4 25.30 14.67 -3.89
N TYR A 5 24.09 14.10 -3.88
CA TYR A 5 23.88 12.68 -3.66
C TYR A 5 24.67 11.81 -4.65
N LEU A 6 24.63 12.14 -5.95
CA LEU A 6 25.41 11.42 -6.96
C LEU A 6 26.92 11.49 -6.71
N SER A 7 27.45 12.65 -6.31
CA SER A 7 28.88 12.83 -6.02
C SER A 7 29.33 12.10 -4.75
N GLU A 8 28.45 11.94 -3.79
CA GLU A 8 28.71 11.20 -2.54
C GLU A 8 28.61 9.67 -2.76
N ARG A 9 27.72 9.24 -3.66
CA ARG A 9 27.47 7.81 -3.90
C ARG A 9 28.36 7.20 -4.98
N TYR A 10 28.78 7.99 -5.95
CA TYR A 10 29.58 7.56 -7.10
C TYR A 10 30.86 8.40 -7.18
N THR A 11 31.03 9.15 -8.28
CA THR A 11 32.16 10.04 -8.44
C THR A 11 31.72 11.47 -8.79
N PRO A 12 32.56 12.49 -8.49
CA PRO A 12 32.26 13.88 -8.85
C PRO A 12 32.06 14.08 -10.36
N GLU A 13 32.78 13.32 -11.19
CA GLU A 13 32.68 13.36 -12.65
C GLU A 13 31.28 12.91 -13.11
N ILE A 14 30.81 11.75 -12.61
CA ILE A 14 29.46 11.25 -12.89
C ILE A 14 28.40 12.27 -12.47
N ALA A 15 28.56 12.86 -11.31
CA ALA A 15 27.61 13.87 -10.81
C ALA A 15 27.59 15.12 -11.69
N LYS A 16 28.74 15.55 -12.21
CA LYS A 16 28.89 16.71 -13.09
C LYS A 16 28.24 16.45 -14.44
N ASP A 17 28.48 15.28 -15.03
CA ASP A 17 28.05 14.94 -16.39
C ASP A 17 26.60 14.44 -16.43
N ALA A 18 25.98 14.18 -15.27
CA ALA A 18 24.61 13.71 -15.19
C ALA A 18 23.63 14.72 -15.82
N LYS A 19 22.91 14.27 -16.83
CA LYS A 19 21.82 15.05 -17.46
C LYS A 19 20.57 14.93 -16.60
N LEU A 20 20.24 15.98 -15.87
CA LEU A 20 19.02 16.06 -15.06
C LEU A 20 17.91 16.68 -15.89
N ARG A 21 16.78 15.97 -15.95
CA ARG A 21 15.54 16.46 -16.57
C ARG A 21 14.47 16.62 -15.50
N LYS A 22 13.98 17.82 -15.32
CA LYS A 22 12.78 18.07 -14.52
C LYS A 22 11.56 17.68 -15.33
N ILE A 23 10.70 16.87 -14.73
CA ILE A 23 9.41 16.48 -15.30
C ILE A 23 8.33 16.97 -14.34
N ASP A 24 7.42 17.79 -14.85
CA ASP A 24 6.25 18.21 -14.08
C ASP A 24 5.18 17.12 -14.19
N ILE A 25 4.89 16.49 -13.06
CA ILE A 25 3.94 15.40 -12.96
C ILE A 25 2.60 15.95 -12.45
N ARG A 26 1.52 15.59 -13.14
CA ARG A 26 0.16 15.94 -12.74
C ARG A 26 -0.48 14.72 -12.09
N HIS A 27 -0.81 14.85 -10.82
CA HIS A 27 -1.55 13.85 -10.07
C HIS A 27 -3.05 14.02 -10.31
N GLY A 28 -3.77 12.93 -10.22
CA GLY A 28 -5.23 12.95 -10.29
C GLY A 28 -5.83 11.86 -11.15
N LYS A 29 -7.13 11.90 -11.25
CA LYS A 29 -7.91 10.97 -12.05
C LYS A 29 -8.91 11.71 -12.93
N ARG A 30 -9.34 11.07 -14.00
CA ARG A 30 -10.47 11.51 -14.80
C ARG A 30 -11.77 11.19 -14.06
N ASN A 31 -12.82 11.92 -14.36
CA ASN A 31 -14.13 11.70 -13.75
C ASN A 31 -14.73 10.31 -14.04
N LYS A 32 -14.32 9.69 -15.14
CA LYS A 32 -14.75 8.34 -15.55
C LYS A 32 -13.64 7.64 -16.28
N ALA A 33 -13.45 6.36 -15.97
CA ALA A 33 -12.56 5.47 -16.70
C ALA A 33 -13.18 4.99 -18.03
N TRP A 34 -14.48 4.72 -18.03
CA TRP A 34 -15.21 4.26 -19.21
C TRP A 34 -16.24 5.28 -19.68
N ILE A 35 -16.08 5.76 -20.91
CA ILE A 35 -17.00 6.71 -21.57
C ILE A 35 -17.30 6.18 -22.97
N LYS A 36 -18.58 5.95 -23.26
CA LYS A 36 -19.04 5.39 -24.55
C LYS A 36 -18.34 4.06 -24.85
N ASN A 37 -17.58 3.99 -25.94
CA ASN A 37 -16.81 2.82 -26.37
C ASN A 37 -15.30 2.93 -26.07
N VAL A 38 -14.91 3.85 -25.19
CA VAL A 38 -13.50 4.09 -24.81
C VAL A 38 -13.32 3.86 -23.34
N VAL A 39 -12.33 3.02 -23.00
CA VAL A 39 -11.92 2.76 -21.62
C VAL A 39 -10.49 3.28 -21.44
N GLY A 40 -10.29 4.15 -20.46
CA GLY A 40 -8.98 4.58 -20.00
C GLY A 40 -8.49 3.67 -18.88
N ILE A 41 -7.29 3.11 -19.03
CA ILE A 41 -6.63 2.25 -18.06
C ILE A 41 -5.23 2.79 -17.79
N GLY A 42 -4.72 2.62 -16.57
CA GLY A 42 -3.41 3.15 -16.15
C GLY A 42 -3.36 4.67 -16.24
N LEU A 43 -2.27 5.21 -16.77
CA LEU A 43 -2.04 6.66 -16.85
C LEU A 43 -3.07 7.41 -17.70
N SER A 44 -3.83 6.73 -18.56
CA SER A 44 -4.91 7.35 -19.33
C SER A 44 -6.16 7.64 -18.50
N TYR A 45 -6.32 6.96 -17.36
CA TYR A 45 -7.39 7.18 -16.40
C TYR A 45 -6.92 7.98 -15.18
N ALA A 46 -5.89 7.49 -14.49
CA ALA A 46 -5.45 8.08 -13.23
C ALA A 46 -3.93 7.98 -13.08
N PHE A 47 -3.36 8.94 -12.37
CA PHE A 47 -1.99 8.90 -11.91
C PHE A 47 -1.93 9.23 -10.43
N LEU A 48 -1.39 8.27 -9.69
CA LEU A 48 -0.91 8.45 -8.32
C LEU A 48 0.61 8.41 -8.33
N GLU A 49 1.20 8.78 -7.25
CA GLU A 49 2.62 8.61 -7.02
C GLU A 49 3.04 7.13 -7.17
N PRO A 50 4.22 6.80 -7.75
CA PRO A 50 4.65 5.41 -8.01
C PRO A 50 5.15 4.69 -6.75
N LEU A 51 4.77 5.13 -5.56
CA LEU A 51 5.10 4.49 -4.31
C LEU A 51 4.44 3.10 -4.25
N GLU A 52 5.19 2.08 -3.82
CA GLU A 52 4.74 0.68 -3.71
C GLU A 52 4.17 0.09 -5.02
N SER A 53 4.54 0.67 -6.19
CA SER A 53 4.04 0.24 -7.50
C SER A 53 2.51 0.26 -7.65
N THR A 54 1.82 1.07 -6.86
CA THR A 54 0.34 1.18 -6.87
C THR A 54 -0.24 1.45 -8.24
N GLY A 55 0.47 2.23 -9.07
CA GLY A 55 0.05 2.50 -10.46
C GLY A 55 0.02 1.26 -11.35
N LEU A 56 0.95 0.31 -11.19
CA LEU A 56 0.95 -0.96 -11.93
C LEU A 56 -0.15 -1.88 -11.41
N MET A 57 -0.32 -1.96 -10.10
CA MET A 57 -1.36 -2.77 -9.49
C MET A 57 -2.74 -2.31 -9.93
N THR A 58 -3.07 -1.03 -9.83
CA THR A 58 -4.37 -0.49 -10.26
C THR A 58 -4.60 -0.68 -11.76
N THR A 59 -3.55 -0.60 -12.58
CA THR A 59 -3.64 -0.89 -14.01
C THR A 59 -4.04 -2.35 -14.26
N HIS A 60 -3.39 -3.28 -13.58
CA HIS A 60 -3.65 -4.71 -13.68
C HIS A 60 -5.09 -5.05 -13.24
N GLU A 61 -5.49 -4.57 -12.07
CA GLU A 61 -6.84 -4.79 -11.54
C GLU A 61 -7.93 -4.20 -12.46
N ASN A 62 -7.70 -3.02 -13.03
CA ASN A 62 -8.64 -2.42 -13.98
C ASN A 62 -8.76 -3.24 -15.27
N ILE A 63 -7.66 -3.87 -15.72
CA ILE A 63 -7.70 -4.79 -16.88
C ILE A 63 -8.53 -6.02 -16.52
N LEU A 64 -8.28 -6.65 -15.37
CA LEU A 64 -9.04 -7.82 -14.92
C LEU A 64 -10.52 -7.51 -14.79
N LEU A 65 -10.86 -6.38 -14.17
CA LEU A 65 -12.25 -5.93 -14.03
C LEU A 65 -12.93 -5.70 -15.38
N LEU A 66 -12.21 -5.14 -16.35
CA LEU A 66 -12.73 -4.94 -17.71
C LEU A 66 -12.97 -6.29 -18.41
N CYS A 67 -11.98 -7.18 -18.35
CA CYS A 67 -12.08 -8.51 -18.96
C CYS A 67 -13.27 -9.28 -18.36
N ASP A 68 -13.38 -9.32 -17.03
CA ASP A 68 -14.49 -9.98 -16.34
C ASP A 68 -15.85 -9.39 -16.73
N THR A 69 -15.94 -8.06 -16.82
CA THR A 69 -17.17 -7.37 -17.25
C THR A 69 -17.57 -7.76 -18.65
N LEU A 70 -16.62 -7.77 -19.60
CA LEU A 70 -16.90 -8.10 -21.01
C LEU A 70 -17.19 -9.60 -21.18
N GLU A 71 -16.49 -10.47 -20.49
CA GLU A 71 -16.68 -11.92 -20.54
C GLU A 71 -18.07 -12.33 -20.03
N LYS A 72 -18.46 -11.86 -18.85
CA LYS A 72 -19.80 -12.11 -18.27
C LYS A 72 -20.94 -11.66 -19.17
N ARG A 73 -20.71 -10.66 -19.98
CA ARG A 73 -21.69 -10.10 -20.91
C ARG A 73 -21.51 -10.57 -22.35
N GLN A 74 -20.56 -11.47 -22.61
CA GLN A 74 -20.26 -11.95 -23.97
C GLN A 74 -20.00 -10.81 -24.96
N GLY A 75 -19.38 -9.74 -24.51
CA GLY A 75 -19.11 -8.53 -25.26
C GLY A 75 -20.28 -7.53 -25.37
N PHE A 76 -21.48 -7.90 -24.90
CA PHE A 76 -22.63 -6.99 -24.85
C PHE A 76 -22.72 -6.35 -23.46
N TYR A 77 -22.46 -5.05 -23.38
CA TYR A 77 -22.51 -4.32 -22.12
C TYR A 77 -23.67 -3.32 -22.10
N ALA A 78 -24.27 -3.15 -20.94
CA ALA A 78 -25.30 -2.16 -20.66
C ALA A 78 -24.70 -0.94 -19.92
N ARG A 79 -25.50 0.12 -19.83
CA ARG A 79 -25.11 1.31 -19.06
C ARG A 79 -24.72 0.98 -17.61
N MET A 80 -25.44 0.05 -16.99
CA MET A 80 -25.17 -0.37 -15.62
C MET A 80 -23.78 -0.99 -15.46
N ASP A 81 -23.31 -1.75 -16.45
CA ASP A 81 -21.96 -2.35 -16.44
C ASP A 81 -20.87 -1.26 -16.52
N VAL A 82 -21.12 -0.23 -17.35
CA VAL A 82 -20.23 0.94 -17.47
C VAL A 82 -20.18 1.73 -16.15
N ASP A 83 -21.34 1.94 -15.53
CA ASP A 83 -21.42 2.69 -14.26
C ASP A 83 -20.77 1.87 -13.13
N ALA A 84 -20.96 0.55 -13.08
CA ALA A 84 -20.31 -0.34 -12.11
C ALA A 84 -18.78 -0.37 -12.29
N PHE A 85 -18.30 -0.46 -13.52
CA PHE A 85 -16.87 -0.41 -13.83
C PHE A 85 -16.26 0.93 -13.39
N ASN A 86 -16.90 2.05 -13.73
CA ASN A 86 -16.44 3.37 -13.30
C ASN A 86 -16.39 3.50 -11.78
N TYR A 87 -17.39 2.99 -11.08
CA TYR A 87 -17.44 2.99 -9.63
C TYR A 87 -16.29 2.14 -9.04
N GLY A 88 -16.04 0.94 -9.58
CA GLY A 88 -14.95 0.09 -9.13
C GLY A 88 -13.58 0.74 -9.30
N CYS A 89 -13.32 1.31 -10.48
CA CYS A 89 -12.07 2.03 -10.76
C CYS A 89 -11.89 3.25 -9.85
N ASP A 90 -12.97 4.00 -9.61
CA ASP A 90 -12.94 5.18 -8.75
C ASP A 90 -12.59 4.83 -7.31
N ASN A 91 -13.27 3.84 -6.76
CA ASN A 91 -13.02 3.36 -5.41
C ASN A 91 -11.60 2.85 -5.23
N MET A 92 -11.08 2.11 -6.20
CA MET A 92 -9.72 1.59 -6.15
C MET A 92 -8.69 2.73 -6.10
N ILE A 93 -8.83 3.77 -6.93
CA ILE A 93 -7.90 4.90 -6.94
C ILE A 93 -7.98 5.69 -5.63
N GLU A 94 -9.18 5.88 -5.08
CA GLU A 94 -9.32 6.56 -3.77
C GLU A 94 -8.70 5.74 -2.64
N ALA A 95 -8.88 4.41 -2.63
CA ALA A 95 -8.24 3.54 -1.66
C ALA A 95 -6.70 3.59 -1.77
N MET A 96 -6.17 3.54 -3.00
CA MET A 96 -4.72 3.66 -3.23
C MET A 96 -4.17 5.04 -2.84
N LYS A 97 -4.94 6.11 -3.06
CA LYS A 97 -4.57 7.44 -2.58
C LYS A 97 -4.39 7.46 -1.06
N CYS A 98 -5.33 6.86 -0.33
CA CYS A 98 -5.23 6.77 1.13
C CYS A 98 -4.05 5.88 1.55
N PHE A 99 -3.84 4.75 0.88
CA PHE A 99 -2.68 3.89 1.14
C PHE A 99 -1.34 4.62 0.94
N VAL A 100 -1.20 5.39 -0.13
CA VAL A 100 -0.02 6.23 -0.33
C VAL A 100 0.09 7.30 0.75
N ALA A 101 -1.03 7.95 1.11
CA ALA A 101 -1.04 9.02 2.11
C ALA A 101 -0.55 8.55 3.50
N ILE A 102 -0.85 7.32 3.94
CA ILE A 102 -0.37 6.81 5.24
C ILE A 102 1.16 6.71 5.33
N HIS A 103 1.86 6.50 4.23
CA HIS A 103 3.32 6.49 4.22
C HIS A 103 3.91 7.84 4.63
N TYR A 104 3.23 8.91 4.28
CA TYR A 104 3.63 10.28 4.61
C TYR A 104 3.09 10.70 5.98
N ALA A 105 1.82 10.45 6.23
CA ALA A 105 1.15 10.87 7.46
C ALA A 105 1.72 10.19 8.72
N LEU A 106 2.17 8.94 8.60
CA LEU A 106 2.79 8.20 9.70
C LEU A 106 4.31 8.38 9.76
N SER A 107 4.91 9.17 8.87
CA SER A 107 6.35 9.41 8.87
C SER A 107 6.80 10.06 10.18
N GLN A 108 7.88 9.56 10.75
CA GLN A 108 8.52 10.16 11.93
C GLN A 108 9.63 11.17 11.56
N ARG A 109 9.75 11.53 10.30
CA ARG A 109 10.72 12.51 9.84
C ARG A 109 10.26 13.92 10.14
N ASP A 110 11.16 14.71 10.73
CA ASP A 110 10.95 16.12 11.06
C ASP A 110 12.13 17.01 10.62
N ASP A 111 13.03 16.45 9.83
CA ASP A 111 14.30 17.06 9.43
C ASP A 111 14.14 18.28 8.52
N ASN A 112 12.98 18.47 7.93
CA ASN A 112 12.65 19.65 7.14
C ASN A 112 11.15 19.93 7.10
N GLN A 113 10.77 21.11 6.57
CA GLN A 113 9.38 21.55 6.54
C GLN A 113 8.47 20.62 5.72
N TYR A 114 8.97 20.06 4.63
CA TYR A 114 8.20 19.11 3.82
C TYR A 114 7.68 17.92 4.65
N TRP A 115 8.54 17.29 5.44
CA TRP A 115 8.15 16.15 6.26
C TRP A 115 7.20 16.54 7.40
N LYS A 116 7.42 17.73 8.00
CA LYS A 116 6.50 18.27 9.00
C LYS A 116 5.11 18.54 8.43
N ASP A 117 5.04 19.03 7.20
CA ASP A 117 3.77 19.25 6.51
C ASP A 117 3.11 17.91 6.17
N CYS A 118 3.87 16.90 5.77
CA CYS A 118 3.37 15.56 5.46
C CYS A 118 2.70 14.88 6.68
N THR A 119 3.23 15.04 7.88
CA THR A 119 2.63 14.47 9.09
C THR A 119 1.33 15.16 9.52
N ASN A 120 1.05 16.34 8.97
CA ASN A 120 -0.18 17.11 9.21
C ASN A 120 -1.17 17.01 8.04
N ILE A 121 -0.99 16.06 7.12
CA ILE A 121 -1.93 15.86 6.03
C ILE A 121 -3.28 15.42 6.61
N ASP A 122 -4.29 16.26 6.41
CA ASP A 122 -5.67 15.86 6.58
C ASP A 122 -6.11 15.11 5.33
N PHE A 123 -6.25 13.81 5.43
CA PHE A 123 -6.71 12.99 4.33
C PHE A 123 -8.00 12.26 4.72
N ASP A 124 -8.94 12.31 3.80
CA ASP A 124 -10.20 11.62 3.95
C ASP A 124 -9.98 10.10 3.83
N ILE A 125 -10.20 9.38 4.92
CA ILE A 125 -10.15 7.91 4.97
C ILE A 125 -11.48 7.26 4.60
N ASP A 126 -12.52 8.05 4.40
CA ASP A 126 -13.87 7.60 4.08
C ASP A 126 -13.92 6.64 2.86
N PRO A 127 -13.13 6.84 1.78
CA PRO A 127 -13.05 5.87 0.70
C PRO A 127 -12.62 4.46 1.13
N LEU A 128 -11.77 4.35 2.12
CA LEU A 128 -11.36 3.06 2.70
C LEU A 128 -12.48 2.43 3.53
N TRP A 129 -13.26 3.27 4.22
CA TRP A 129 -14.41 2.83 5.01
C TRP A 129 -15.58 2.35 4.17
N ARG A 130 -15.81 2.94 3.01
CA ARG A 130 -16.90 2.54 2.09
C ARG A 130 -16.77 1.10 1.60
N HIS A 131 -15.58 0.53 1.61
CA HIS A 131 -15.34 -0.88 1.31
C HIS A 131 -15.48 -1.79 2.51
N SER A 132 -15.46 -1.24 3.70
CA SER A 132 -15.68 -1.94 4.94
C SER A 132 -17.18 -1.93 5.27
N THR A 133 -17.81 -3.08 5.38
CA THR A 133 -19.19 -3.22 5.86
C THR A 133 -19.32 -2.91 7.36
N ARG A 134 -18.23 -2.57 8.02
CA ARG A 134 -18.18 -2.22 9.43
C ARG A 134 -18.06 -0.72 9.59
N VAL A 135 -19.18 -0.06 9.69
CA VAL A 135 -19.25 1.30 10.24
C VAL A 135 -18.89 1.20 11.72
N ALA A 136 -17.67 1.47 12.06
CA ALA A 136 -17.27 1.45 13.45
C ALA A 136 -16.46 2.69 13.80
N HIS A 137 -16.65 3.08 15.01
CA HIS A 137 -16.14 4.23 15.73
C HIS A 137 -14.68 4.58 15.43
N ALA A 138 -14.42 5.88 15.41
CA ALA A 138 -13.13 6.50 15.16
C ALA A 138 -12.10 6.20 16.26
N ASN A 139 -11.66 4.96 16.36
CA ASN A 139 -10.41 4.66 17.05
C ASN A 139 -9.40 4.12 16.04
N THR A 140 -8.16 4.24 16.35
CA THR A 140 -7.05 4.00 15.43
C THR A 140 -6.91 2.54 15.00
N VAL A 141 -7.42 1.61 15.78
CA VAL A 141 -7.47 0.17 15.45
C VAL A 141 -8.43 -0.05 14.31
N VAL A 142 -9.57 0.60 14.38
CA VAL A 142 -10.58 0.55 13.31
C VAL A 142 -10.06 1.20 12.05
N LEU A 143 -9.23 2.23 12.16
CA LEU A 143 -8.53 2.81 11.01
C LEU A 143 -7.66 1.76 10.30
N LEU A 144 -6.83 1.06 11.03
CA LEU A 144 -5.97 0.02 10.47
C LEU A 144 -6.76 -1.20 9.98
N GLU A 145 -7.78 -1.62 10.72
CA GLU A 145 -8.69 -2.67 10.26
C GLU A 145 -9.51 -2.24 9.05
N GLY A 146 -9.89 -0.97 8.96
CA GLY A 146 -10.57 -0.38 7.81
C GLY A 146 -9.65 -0.33 6.59
N LEU A 147 -8.40 0.09 6.77
CA LEU A 147 -7.37 0.04 5.75
C LEU A 147 -7.15 -1.39 5.27
N ASP A 148 -7.09 -2.33 6.18
CA ASP A 148 -6.93 -3.74 5.90
C ASP A 148 -8.08 -4.31 5.10
N SER A 149 -9.31 -4.06 5.51
CA SER A 149 -10.49 -4.58 4.82
C SER A 149 -10.68 -3.96 3.42
N ALA A 150 -10.19 -2.75 3.17
CA ALA A 150 -10.18 -2.16 1.84
C ALA A 150 -9.23 -2.91 0.89
N PHE A 151 -8.12 -3.44 1.41
CA PHE A 151 -7.17 -4.24 0.65
C PHE A 151 -7.47 -5.75 0.69
N TYR A 152 -8.24 -6.22 1.65
CA TYR A 152 -8.61 -7.62 1.78
C TYR A 152 -9.40 -8.15 0.57
N ASN A 153 -10.22 -7.31 -0.05
CA ASN A 153 -10.94 -7.67 -1.27
C ASN A 153 -10.02 -7.87 -2.50
N LEU A 154 -8.74 -7.49 -2.38
CA LEU A 154 -7.72 -7.69 -3.41
C LEU A 154 -6.86 -8.94 -3.11
N GLU A 155 -7.25 -9.78 -2.15
CA GLU A 155 -6.48 -10.94 -1.66
C GLU A 155 -5.03 -10.59 -1.27
N GLN A 156 -4.75 -9.33 -1.06
CA GLN A 156 -3.43 -8.86 -0.69
C GLN A 156 -3.37 -8.63 0.81
N HIS A 157 -2.32 -9.17 1.39
CA HIS A 157 -1.99 -8.94 2.80
C HIS A 157 -1.94 -7.45 3.10
N SER A 158 -2.39 -7.10 4.26
CA SER A 158 -2.52 -5.76 4.79
C SER A 158 -1.23 -4.92 4.76
N GLY A 159 -0.83 -4.47 3.58
CA GLY A 159 0.33 -3.60 3.40
C GLY A 159 0.32 -2.40 4.35
N SER A 160 -0.86 -1.88 4.63
CA SER A 160 -1.07 -0.76 5.56
C SER A 160 -0.60 -1.04 6.99
N ILE A 161 -0.83 -2.25 7.51
CA ILE A 161 -0.38 -2.65 8.86
C ILE A 161 1.15 -2.72 8.90
N TYR A 162 1.77 -3.31 7.88
CA TYR A 162 3.23 -3.41 7.83
C TYR A 162 3.89 -2.03 7.75
N ILE A 163 3.31 -1.11 6.96
CA ILE A 163 3.81 0.25 6.86
C ILE A 163 3.63 1.00 8.17
N ALA A 164 2.45 0.91 8.79
CA ALA A 164 2.19 1.54 10.07
C ALA A 164 3.12 1.01 11.17
N ALA A 165 3.30 -0.31 11.25
CA ALA A 165 4.22 -0.94 12.19
C ALA A 165 5.67 -0.54 11.95
N GLY A 166 6.11 -0.54 10.68
CA GLY A 166 7.46 -0.12 10.28
C GLY A 166 7.75 1.35 10.57
N GLN A 167 6.74 2.19 10.57
CA GLN A 167 6.82 3.60 10.97
C GLN A 167 6.67 3.82 12.49
N GLY A 168 6.60 2.75 13.26
CA GLY A 168 6.48 2.83 14.72
C GLY A 168 5.11 3.30 15.20
N TYR A 169 4.11 3.29 14.32
CA TYR A 169 2.75 3.63 14.69
C TYR A 169 2.19 2.62 15.68
N ARG A 170 1.68 3.12 16.77
CA ARG A 170 1.10 2.32 17.84
C ARG A 170 -0.34 2.78 18.06
N PRO A 171 -1.33 1.98 17.62
CA PRO A 171 -2.74 2.35 17.68
C PRO A 171 -3.26 2.55 19.11
N PHE A 172 -2.60 1.93 20.08
CA PHE A 172 -2.93 2.12 21.49
C PHE A 172 -1.89 3.00 22.14
N ALA A 173 -2.31 4.10 22.75
CA ALA A 173 -1.47 4.77 23.72
C ALA A 173 -1.11 3.74 24.80
N GLU A 174 0.13 3.75 25.26
CA GLU A 174 0.64 2.80 26.26
C GLU A 174 -0.25 2.73 27.50
N GLY A 175 -0.90 3.85 27.84
CA GLY A 175 -1.88 3.93 28.93
C GLY A 175 -3.15 3.13 28.66
N SER A 176 -3.75 3.24 27.48
CA SER A 176 -5.00 2.54 27.17
C SER A 176 -4.83 1.02 27.09
N TYR A 177 -3.67 0.53 26.66
CA TYR A 177 -3.36 -0.90 26.72
C TYR A 177 -3.22 -1.39 28.15
N LYS A 178 -2.51 -0.66 29.00
CA LYS A 178 -2.38 -0.96 30.44
C LYS A 178 -3.72 -0.90 31.16
N GLU A 179 -4.56 0.08 30.86
CA GLU A 179 -5.91 0.20 31.40
C GLU A 179 -6.80 -0.99 30.96
N ARG A 180 -6.69 -1.40 29.71
CA ARG A 180 -7.40 -2.60 29.21
C ARG A 180 -6.96 -3.86 29.93
N LEU A 181 -5.66 -4.09 30.06
CA LEU A 181 -5.12 -5.23 30.82
C LEU A 181 -5.54 -5.20 32.29
N ALA A 182 -5.58 -4.02 32.89
CA ALA A 182 -6.00 -3.88 34.30
C ALA A 182 -7.50 -4.15 34.50
N ALA A 183 -8.32 -3.93 33.48
CA ALA A 183 -9.76 -4.17 33.50
C ALA A 183 -10.14 -5.65 33.18
N MET A 184 -9.21 -6.45 32.66
CA MET A 184 -9.44 -7.86 32.34
C MET A 184 -9.46 -8.73 33.60
N SER A 185 -10.22 -9.83 33.55
CA SER A 185 -10.11 -10.87 34.56
C SER A 185 -8.72 -11.53 34.57
N GLU A 186 -8.35 -12.21 35.63
CA GLU A 186 -7.09 -12.96 35.66
C GLU A 186 -7.04 -14.06 34.59
N GLU A 187 -8.19 -14.70 34.33
CA GLU A 187 -8.34 -15.75 33.32
C GLU A 187 -8.15 -15.19 31.90
N ASP A 188 -8.86 -14.11 31.55
CA ASP A 188 -8.75 -13.47 30.24
C ASP A 188 -7.32 -12.93 29.99
N ARG A 189 -6.67 -12.42 31.05
CA ARG A 189 -5.29 -11.93 30.94
C ARG A 189 -4.30 -13.06 30.69
N ALA A 190 -4.48 -14.19 31.37
CA ALA A 190 -3.64 -15.37 31.16
C ALA A 190 -3.78 -15.91 29.75
N GLU A 191 -5.02 -15.95 29.21
CA GLU A 191 -5.30 -16.38 27.84
C GLU A 191 -4.66 -15.42 26.80
N GLU A 192 -4.72 -14.09 27.05
CA GLU A 192 -4.07 -13.11 26.18
C GLU A 192 -2.55 -13.24 26.22
N GLU A 193 -1.94 -13.43 27.39
CA GLU A 193 -0.50 -13.63 27.53
C GLU A 193 -0.03 -14.93 26.85
N GLU A 194 -0.78 -16.00 26.94
CA GLU A 194 -0.52 -17.27 26.24
C GLU A 194 -0.59 -17.08 24.71
N THR A 195 -1.65 -16.41 24.24
CA THR A 195 -1.82 -16.08 22.82
C THR A 195 -0.65 -15.25 22.26
N LEU A 196 -0.23 -14.24 23.00
CA LEU A 196 0.92 -13.41 22.61
C LEU A 196 2.24 -14.19 22.61
N ALA A 197 2.42 -15.09 23.57
CA ALA A 197 3.59 -15.97 23.63
C ALA A 197 3.64 -16.91 22.41
N ASP A 198 2.50 -17.48 22.03
CA ASP A 198 2.39 -18.35 20.85
C ASP A 198 2.65 -17.63 19.55
N ILE A 199 2.08 -16.41 19.40
CA ILE A 199 2.36 -15.54 18.24
C ILE A 199 3.85 -15.22 18.16
N HIS A 200 4.47 -14.89 19.30
CA HIS A 200 5.90 -14.59 19.34
C HIS A 200 6.76 -15.82 18.99
N ALA A 201 6.43 -16.97 19.54
CA ALA A 201 7.12 -18.24 19.24
C ALA A 201 7.04 -18.58 17.74
N LYS A 202 5.84 -18.45 17.16
CA LYS A 202 5.63 -18.65 15.72
C LYS A 202 6.46 -17.67 14.89
N TYR A 203 6.43 -16.39 15.24
CA TYR A 203 7.25 -15.37 14.55
C TYR A 203 8.73 -15.71 14.58
N GLN A 204 9.27 -16.15 15.71
CA GLN A 204 10.69 -16.54 15.82
C GLN A 204 11.01 -17.79 14.97
N GLN A 205 10.08 -18.72 14.91
CA GLN A 205 10.22 -19.91 14.04
C GLN A 205 10.22 -19.51 12.56
N ASP A 206 9.25 -18.71 12.13
CA ASP A 206 9.14 -18.25 10.74
C ASP A 206 10.36 -17.42 10.34
N ARG A 207 10.83 -16.55 11.24
CA ARG A 207 12.06 -15.77 11.03
C ARG A 207 13.27 -16.68 10.84
N LYS A 208 13.40 -17.73 11.62
CA LYS A 208 14.49 -18.69 11.48
C LYS A 208 14.44 -19.39 10.11
N VAL A 209 13.26 -19.85 9.69
CA VAL A 209 13.06 -20.45 8.37
C VAL A 209 13.43 -19.48 7.25
N MET A 210 13.01 -18.22 7.34
CA MET A 210 13.35 -17.19 6.34
C MET A 210 14.86 -16.93 6.31
N MET A 211 15.54 -16.86 7.44
CA MET A 211 16.99 -16.67 7.50
C MET A 211 17.74 -17.87 6.90
N ASP A 212 17.27 -19.08 7.17
CA ASP A 212 17.83 -20.30 6.56
C ASP A 212 17.66 -20.31 5.03
N TRP A 213 16.63 -19.66 4.50
CA TRP A 213 16.44 -19.50 3.06
C TRP A 213 17.38 -18.44 2.47
N VAL A 214 17.57 -17.33 3.16
CA VAL A 214 18.50 -16.27 2.72
C VAL A 214 19.89 -16.84 2.45
N ASP A 215 20.35 -17.74 3.31
CA ASP A 215 21.67 -18.38 3.18
C ASP A 215 21.75 -19.41 2.04
N LYS A 216 20.62 -19.90 1.55
CA LYS A 216 20.54 -20.98 0.52
C LYS A 216 20.13 -20.47 -0.85
N LEU A 217 19.44 -19.35 -0.91
CA LEU A 217 18.95 -18.81 -2.17
C LEU A 217 20.06 -17.97 -2.86
N PRO A 218 20.13 -18.04 -4.19
CA PRO A 218 21.01 -17.15 -4.94
C PRO A 218 20.58 -15.69 -4.71
N SER A 219 21.51 -14.77 -4.84
CA SER A 219 21.16 -13.35 -4.91
C SER A 219 20.21 -13.09 -6.09
N HIS A 220 19.43 -12.02 -6.01
CA HIS A 220 18.54 -11.63 -7.11
C HIS A 220 19.27 -11.52 -8.45
N TYR A 221 20.50 -10.98 -8.43
CA TYR A 221 21.33 -10.88 -9.63
C TYR A 221 21.73 -12.24 -10.18
N GLU A 222 22.18 -13.16 -9.33
CA GLU A 222 22.55 -14.52 -9.75
C GLU A 222 21.36 -15.27 -10.33
N TYR A 223 20.19 -15.15 -9.67
CA TYR A 223 18.95 -15.76 -10.17
C TYR A 223 18.57 -15.22 -11.56
N LEU A 224 18.60 -13.90 -11.73
CA LEU A 224 18.27 -13.28 -13.02
C LEU A 224 19.27 -13.68 -14.12
N ARG A 225 20.56 -13.66 -13.80
CA ARG A 225 21.60 -14.09 -14.74
C ARG A 225 21.36 -15.54 -15.19
N ASP A 226 21.20 -16.45 -14.24
CA ASP A 226 21.19 -17.89 -14.50
C ASP A 226 19.85 -18.41 -15.05
N ASN A 227 18.74 -17.69 -14.86
CA ASN A 227 17.42 -18.14 -15.25
C ASN A 227 16.71 -17.27 -16.29
N ILE A 228 17.15 -16.04 -16.48
CA ILE A 228 16.46 -15.08 -17.36
C ILE A 228 17.37 -14.54 -18.45
N TYR A 229 18.60 -14.16 -18.13
CA TYR A 229 19.51 -13.52 -19.09
C TYR A 229 20.40 -14.49 -19.84
N ASP A 230 20.69 -15.67 -19.31
CA ASP A 230 21.49 -16.71 -19.98
C ASP A 230 20.66 -17.65 -20.87
N LEU A 231 19.38 -17.34 -21.11
CA LEU A 231 18.53 -18.06 -22.06
C LEU A 231 18.76 -17.63 -23.53
N GLN A 232 19.91 -17.04 -23.84
CA GLN A 232 20.35 -16.75 -25.20
C GLN A 232 21.39 -17.84 -25.60
#